data_2742cf70eb211f814be1354f361fc230
#
_entry.id   2742cf70eb211f814be1354f361fc230
#
_cell.length_a   1.000
_cell.length_b   1.000
_cell.length_c   1.000
_cell.angle_alpha   90.00
_cell.angle_beta   90.00
_cell.angle_gamma   90.00
#
_symmetry.space_group_name_H-M   'P 1'
#
loop_
_entity.id
_entity.type
_entity.pdbx_description
1 polymer ?
#
loop_
_entity_poly.entity_id
_entity_poly.type
_entity_poly.pdbx_seq_one_letter_code
_entity_poly.pdbx_strand_id
1 'polypeptide(L)'
;MLDAVLLALGEVHKSTKNKRALLIISDGGENNSRYSQTEVRNVLREADVLVYAIGVFGGGTTPEERGGAGLLKQLAEQTGGRMLAEGWAEVPDIAKAISLEVRNRYVLGFYPSDQRRDGRYHRLRVEMISPRGLPKLQAHWRTGYYAAGQ
;
A
#
# COMPACT_ATOMS: atom_id res chain seq x y z
N MET A 1 1.80 -16.21 0.93
CA MET A 1 1.10 -14.89 0.90
C MET A 1 1.36 -14.12 -0.39
N LEU A 2 2.58 -13.95 -0.84
CA LEU A 2 2.94 -13.10 -2.00
C LEU A 2 2.25 -13.50 -3.30
N ASP A 3 2.13 -14.80 -3.58
CA ASP A 3 1.42 -15.31 -4.77
C ASP A 3 -0.06 -14.87 -4.76
N ALA A 4 -0.71 -14.88 -3.59
CA ALA A 4 -2.09 -14.44 -3.45
C ALA A 4 -2.25 -12.94 -3.73
N VAL A 5 -1.27 -12.13 -3.33
CA VAL A 5 -1.26 -10.68 -3.63
C VAL A 5 -1.20 -10.45 -5.15
N LEU A 6 -0.35 -11.17 -5.88
CA LEU A 6 -0.25 -11.05 -7.34
C LEU A 6 -1.52 -11.51 -8.04
N LEU A 7 -2.12 -12.61 -7.60
CA LEU A 7 -3.41 -13.07 -8.14
C LEU A 7 -4.50 -12.03 -7.91
N ALA A 8 -4.59 -11.48 -6.71
CA ALA A 8 -5.56 -10.43 -6.39
C ALA A 8 -5.35 -9.16 -7.22
N LEU A 9 -4.11 -8.77 -7.48
CA LEU A 9 -3.80 -7.65 -8.38
C LEU A 9 -4.29 -7.92 -9.80
N GLY A 10 -4.14 -9.15 -10.31
CA GLY A 10 -4.68 -9.56 -11.60
C GLY A 10 -6.20 -9.37 -11.68
N GLU A 11 -6.93 -9.70 -10.61
CA GLU A 11 -8.38 -9.50 -10.55
C GLU A 11 -8.75 -8.00 -10.44
N VAL A 12 -8.02 -7.25 -9.65
CA VAL A 12 -8.23 -5.80 -9.50
C VAL A 12 -8.02 -5.06 -10.82
N HIS A 13 -7.06 -5.49 -11.65
CA HIS A 13 -6.83 -4.90 -12.97
C HIS A 13 -8.00 -5.08 -13.94
N LYS A 14 -8.79 -6.12 -13.80
CA LYS A 14 -10.01 -6.34 -14.60
C LYS A 14 -11.15 -5.36 -14.24
N SER A 15 -11.05 -4.70 -13.10
CA SER A 15 -12.07 -3.74 -12.67
C SER A 15 -12.04 -2.47 -13.53
N THR A 16 -13.22 -2.02 -13.95
CA THR A 16 -13.41 -0.75 -14.66
C THR A 16 -13.50 0.47 -13.71
N LYS A 17 -13.44 0.24 -12.40
CA LYS A 17 -13.55 1.31 -11.41
C LYS A 17 -12.23 2.06 -11.25
N ASN A 18 -12.33 3.40 -11.16
CA ASN A 18 -11.16 4.28 -11.00
C ASN A 18 -10.54 4.25 -9.59
N LYS A 19 -11.31 3.86 -8.58
CA LYS A 19 -10.84 3.74 -7.20
C LYS A 19 -10.75 2.27 -6.84
N ARG A 20 -9.52 1.76 -6.82
CA ARG A 20 -9.22 0.36 -6.54
C ARG A 20 -8.42 0.24 -5.27
N ALA A 21 -8.77 -0.72 -4.44
CA ALA A 21 -8.04 -1.03 -3.22
C ALA A 21 -7.99 -2.54 -3.01
N LEU A 22 -6.89 -3.02 -2.45
CA LEU A 22 -6.68 -4.39 -2.01
C LEU A 22 -6.51 -4.38 -0.49
N LEU A 23 -7.29 -5.18 0.19
CA LEU A 23 -7.14 -5.42 1.63
C LEU A 23 -6.50 -6.79 1.84
N ILE A 24 -5.36 -6.80 2.52
CA ILE A 24 -4.65 -8.01 2.93
C ILE A 24 -4.93 -8.21 4.42
N ILE A 25 -5.43 -9.38 4.79
CA ILE A 25 -5.60 -9.80 6.20
C ILE A 25 -4.71 -11.04 6.38
N SER A 26 -3.63 -10.90 7.14
CA SER A 26 -2.62 -11.96 7.28
C SER A 26 -1.77 -11.74 8.52
N ASP A 27 -1.16 -12.82 9.00
CA ASP A 27 -0.06 -12.77 9.98
C ASP A 27 1.29 -12.34 9.35
N GLY A 28 1.30 -12.13 8.04
CA GLY A 28 2.49 -11.77 7.27
C GLY A 28 3.45 -12.94 7.04
N GLY A 29 3.12 -14.14 7.51
CA GLY A 29 3.91 -15.33 7.28
C GLY A 29 4.08 -15.61 5.78
N GLU A 30 5.32 -15.83 5.37
CA GLU A 30 5.68 -16.11 3.99
C GLU A 30 6.34 -17.48 3.88
N ASN A 31 5.56 -18.45 3.43
CA ASN A 31 6.00 -19.82 3.28
C ASN A 31 5.85 -20.27 1.80
N ASN A 32 6.96 -20.43 1.13
CA ASN A 32 7.03 -21.06 -0.19
C ASN A 32 6.25 -20.36 -1.33
N SER A 33 6.11 -19.03 -1.31
CA SER A 33 5.63 -18.31 -2.50
C SER A 33 6.60 -18.46 -3.66
N ARG A 34 6.07 -18.53 -4.87
CA ARG A 34 6.87 -18.61 -6.11
C ARG A 34 7.59 -17.30 -6.41
N TYR A 35 6.96 -16.19 -6.03
CA TYR A 35 7.46 -14.85 -6.26
C TYR A 35 8.18 -14.29 -5.04
N SER A 36 9.27 -13.60 -5.27
CA SER A 36 10.02 -12.91 -4.22
C SER A 36 9.32 -11.64 -3.77
N GLN A 37 9.64 -11.18 -2.58
CA GLN A 37 9.17 -9.87 -2.06
C GLN A 37 9.52 -8.72 -3.01
N THR A 38 10.68 -8.79 -3.67
CA THR A 38 11.13 -7.73 -4.60
C THR A 38 10.26 -7.69 -5.84
N GLU A 39 9.91 -8.83 -6.43
CA GLU A 39 9.03 -8.90 -7.59
C GLU A 39 7.65 -8.35 -7.26
N VAL A 40 7.04 -8.80 -6.16
CA VAL A 40 5.72 -8.30 -5.74
C VAL A 40 5.74 -6.79 -5.48
N ARG A 41 6.79 -6.28 -4.83
CA ARG A 41 6.95 -4.84 -4.61
C ARG A 41 7.04 -4.05 -5.92
N ASN A 42 7.75 -4.55 -6.91
CA ASN A 42 7.87 -3.89 -8.20
C ASN A 42 6.51 -3.85 -8.92
N VAL A 43 5.79 -4.96 -8.96
CA VAL A 43 4.43 -5.00 -9.53
C VAL A 43 3.49 -4.03 -8.81
N LEU A 44 3.53 -3.98 -7.47
CA LEU A 44 2.71 -3.04 -6.69
C LEU A 44 3.07 -1.57 -6.95
N ARG A 45 4.33 -1.26 -7.23
CA ARG A 45 4.75 0.10 -7.57
C ARG A 45 4.20 0.57 -8.91
N GLU A 46 3.92 -0.32 -9.83
CA GLU A 46 3.33 -0.02 -11.14
C GLU A 46 1.80 -0.04 -11.09
N ALA A 47 1.24 -0.82 -10.18
CA ALA A 47 -0.21 -0.95 -10.04
C ALA A 47 -0.86 0.35 -9.52
N ASP A 48 -1.95 0.78 -10.16
CA ASP A 48 -2.80 1.87 -9.64
C ASP A 48 -3.83 1.32 -8.65
N VAL A 49 -3.33 0.80 -7.53
CA VAL A 49 -4.11 0.16 -6.47
C VAL A 49 -3.58 0.62 -5.13
N LEU A 50 -4.46 0.99 -4.20
CA LEU A 50 -4.09 1.17 -2.79
C LEU A 50 -4.08 -0.19 -2.09
N VAL A 51 -3.03 -0.49 -1.37
CA VAL A 51 -2.96 -1.69 -0.53
C VAL A 51 -3.13 -1.30 0.93
N TYR A 52 -4.08 -1.92 1.58
CA TYR A 52 -4.24 -1.88 3.03
C TYR A 52 -3.90 -3.26 3.60
N ALA A 53 -3.35 -3.30 4.78
CA ALA A 53 -3.07 -4.54 5.47
C ALA A 53 -3.60 -4.52 6.90
N ILE A 54 -4.21 -5.61 7.32
CA ILE A 54 -4.54 -5.90 8.71
C ILE A 54 -3.64 -7.05 9.13
N GLY A 55 -2.74 -6.76 10.08
CA GLY A 55 -1.90 -7.78 10.69
C GLY A 55 -2.67 -8.51 11.78
N VAL A 56 -2.72 -9.82 11.68
CA VAL A 56 -3.33 -10.70 12.68
C VAL A 56 -2.21 -11.49 13.34
N PHE A 57 -1.69 -10.97 14.45
CA PHE A 57 -0.57 -11.60 15.15
C PHE A 57 -1.09 -12.31 16.41
N GLY A 58 -0.53 -13.47 16.70
CA GLY A 58 -0.92 -14.31 17.84
C GLY A 58 -0.49 -13.81 19.22
N GLY A 59 -0.07 -12.55 19.34
CA GLY A 59 0.46 -11.97 20.59
C GLY A 59 1.89 -12.41 20.91
N GLY A 60 2.50 -13.18 20.04
CA GLY A 60 3.89 -13.57 20.09
C GLY A 60 4.80 -12.55 19.44
N THR A 61 6.02 -12.45 19.93
CA THR A 61 7.06 -11.58 19.38
C THR A 61 8.11 -12.39 18.65
N THR A 62 7.69 -13.41 17.90
CA THR A 62 8.63 -14.23 17.17
C THR A 62 9.33 -13.43 16.07
N PRO A 63 10.54 -13.78 15.66
CA PRO A 63 11.23 -13.13 14.54
C PRO A 63 10.42 -13.20 13.26
N GLU A 64 9.69 -14.29 13.00
CA GLU A 64 8.83 -14.52 11.86
C GLU A 64 7.66 -13.54 11.84
N GLU A 65 6.96 -13.35 12.96
CA GLU A 65 5.85 -12.38 13.08
C GLU A 65 6.32 -10.95 12.87
N ARG A 66 7.48 -10.57 13.41
CA ARG A 66 8.07 -9.25 13.18
C ARG A 66 8.43 -9.04 11.70
N GLY A 67 9.01 -10.05 11.06
CA GLY A 67 9.28 -10.05 9.62
C GLY A 67 8.02 -9.88 8.79
N GLY A 68 6.96 -10.62 9.15
CA GLY A 68 5.65 -10.56 8.53
C GLY A 68 4.98 -9.19 8.64
N ALA A 69 4.99 -8.61 9.85
CA ALA A 69 4.48 -7.27 10.08
C ALA A 69 5.22 -6.21 9.24
N GLY A 70 6.56 -6.31 9.19
CA GLY A 70 7.38 -5.43 8.36
C GLY A 70 7.05 -5.54 6.88
N LEU A 71 6.84 -6.74 6.39
CA LEU A 71 6.47 -6.99 5.00
C LEU A 71 5.09 -6.39 4.67
N LEU A 72 4.06 -6.67 5.47
CA LEU A 72 2.71 -6.14 5.29
C LEU A 72 2.70 -4.61 5.27
N LYS A 73 3.39 -4.00 6.23
CA LYS A 73 3.57 -2.55 6.30
C LYS A 73 4.20 -1.99 5.03
N GLN A 74 5.28 -2.60 4.57
CA GLN A 74 6.01 -2.15 3.39
C GLN A 74 5.18 -2.28 2.10
N LEU A 75 4.42 -3.37 1.92
CA LEU A 75 3.53 -3.57 0.78
C LEU A 75 2.41 -2.52 0.75
N ALA A 76 1.86 -2.16 1.91
CA ALA A 76 0.82 -1.16 2.01
C ALA A 76 1.36 0.27 1.75
N GLU A 77 2.37 0.70 2.50
CA GLU A 77 2.86 2.08 2.46
C GLU A 77 3.41 2.52 1.10
N GLN A 78 4.04 1.61 0.34
CA GLN A 78 4.57 1.96 -0.98
C GLN A 78 3.49 2.35 -2.01
N THR A 79 2.24 1.93 -1.80
CA THR A 79 1.09 2.24 -2.67
C THR A 79 0.30 3.47 -2.20
N GLY A 80 0.63 4.02 -1.05
CA GLY A 80 -0.10 5.10 -0.39
C GLY A 80 -1.24 4.62 0.51
N GLY A 81 -1.34 3.31 0.72
CA GLY A 81 -2.17 2.74 1.78
C GLY A 81 -1.40 2.63 3.09
N ARG A 82 -1.89 1.84 4.02
CA ARG A 82 -1.24 1.63 5.32
C ARG A 82 -1.60 0.28 5.93
N MET A 83 -0.74 -0.18 6.81
CA MET A 83 -1.05 -1.29 7.69
C MET A 83 -1.82 -0.76 8.91
N LEU A 84 -2.89 -1.45 9.24
CA LEU A 84 -3.70 -1.27 10.43
C LEU A 84 -3.52 -2.55 11.25
N ALA A 85 -2.91 -2.49 12.39
CA ALA A 85 -2.87 -3.61 13.31
C ALA A 85 -4.10 -3.43 14.25
N GLU A 86 -4.57 -4.41 15.01
CA GLU A 86 -3.88 -5.47 15.68
C GLU A 86 -4.80 -6.49 16.35
N GLY A 87 -6.05 -6.60 16.01
CA GLY A 87 -6.86 -7.62 16.64
C GLY A 87 -8.17 -7.88 15.91
N TRP A 88 -8.69 -9.08 16.03
CA TRP A 88 -9.94 -9.47 15.37
C TRP A 88 -11.14 -8.62 15.80
N ALA A 89 -11.13 -8.12 17.03
CA ALA A 89 -12.23 -7.31 17.58
C ALA A 89 -12.37 -5.94 16.89
N GLU A 90 -11.30 -5.41 16.33
CA GLU A 90 -11.26 -4.08 15.69
C GLU A 90 -11.46 -4.12 14.17
N VAL A 91 -11.51 -5.31 13.56
CA VAL A 91 -11.63 -5.46 12.10
C VAL A 91 -12.82 -4.71 11.50
N PRO A 92 -14.04 -4.71 12.11
CA PRO A 92 -15.15 -3.95 11.55
C PRO A 92 -14.90 -2.44 11.50
N ASP A 93 -14.30 -1.85 12.54
CA ASP A 93 -13.99 -0.43 12.60
C ASP A 93 -12.86 -0.06 11.65
N ILE A 94 -11.86 -0.93 11.52
CA ILE A 94 -10.77 -0.80 10.55
C ILE A 94 -11.34 -0.84 9.12
N ALA A 95 -12.22 -1.77 8.79
CA ALA A 95 -12.84 -1.87 7.47
C ALA A 95 -13.65 -0.61 7.14
N LYS A 96 -14.37 -0.05 8.12
CA LYS A 96 -15.09 1.21 7.98
C LYS A 96 -14.13 2.37 7.73
N ALA A 97 -13.04 2.47 8.47
CA ALA A 97 -12.02 3.51 8.29
C ALA A 97 -11.39 3.43 6.89
N ILE A 98 -11.01 2.24 6.43
CA ILE A 98 -10.48 2.02 5.07
C ILE A 98 -11.50 2.46 4.01
N SER A 99 -12.77 2.08 4.19
CA SER A 99 -13.85 2.46 3.26
C SER A 99 -13.97 3.99 3.13
N LEU A 100 -13.87 4.72 4.23
CA LEU A 100 -13.89 6.19 4.25
C LEU A 100 -12.64 6.78 3.55
N GLU A 101 -11.46 6.23 3.81
CA GLU A 101 -10.22 6.68 3.17
C GLU A 101 -10.27 6.49 1.65
N VAL A 102 -10.68 5.33 1.18
CA VAL A 102 -10.81 5.05 -0.27
C VAL A 102 -11.80 5.99 -0.96
N ARG A 103 -12.91 6.34 -0.29
CA ARG A 103 -13.91 7.28 -0.82
C ARG A 103 -13.39 8.71 -0.88
N ASN A 104 -12.62 9.14 0.13
CA ASN A 104 -12.12 10.49 0.28
C ASN A 104 -10.72 10.71 -0.30
N ARG A 105 -10.26 9.81 -1.16
CA ARG A 105 -8.97 9.92 -1.83
C ARG A 105 -8.94 11.10 -2.80
N TYR A 106 -7.86 11.88 -2.72
CA TYR A 106 -7.52 12.89 -3.72
C TYR A 106 -6.62 12.29 -4.79
N VAL A 107 -6.81 12.71 -6.03
CA VAL A 107 -5.90 12.40 -7.15
C VAL A 107 -5.24 13.71 -7.57
N LEU A 108 -3.93 13.77 -7.40
CA LEU A 108 -3.13 14.94 -7.77
C LEU A 108 -2.27 14.59 -8.99
N GLY A 109 -2.42 15.38 -10.05
CA GLY A 109 -1.55 15.29 -11.22
C GLY A 109 -0.43 16.33 -11.12
N PHE A 110 0.76 15.98 -11.60
CA PHE A 110 1.89 16.91 -11.67
C PHE A 110 2.73 16.61 -12.90
N TYR A 111 3.47 17.63 -13.36
CA TYR A 111 4.51 17.45 -14.37
C TYR A 111 5.86 17.31 -13.65
N PRO A 112 6.58 16.19 -13.85
CA PRO A 112 7.89 16.04 -13.26
C PRO A 112 8.85 17.15 -13.73
N SER A 113 9.64 17.71 -12.82
CA SER A 113 10.70 18.64 -13.17
C SER A 113 11.83 17.96 -13.96
N ASP A 114 12.08 16.68 -13.68
CA ASP A 114 12.94 15.81 -14.46
C ASP A 114 12.08 15.01 -15.45
N GLN A 115 12.16 15.33 -16.71
CA GLN A 115 11.37 14.72 -17.78
C GLN A 115 12.11 13.57 -18.50
N ARG A 116 13.22 13.10 -17.95
CA ARG A 116 13.95 11.98 -18.54
C ARG A 116 13.08 10.72 -18.56
N ARG A 117 13.03 10.09 -19.73
CA ARG A 117 12.35 8.80 -19.95
C ARG A 117 13.37 7.66 -19.79
N ASP A 118 13.87 7.49 -18.57
CA ASP A 118 14.96 6.56 -18.27
C ASP A 118 14.50 5.25 -17.62
N GLY A 119 13.21 5.06 -17.47
CA GLY A 119 12.62 3.87 -16.82
C GLY A 119 12.96 3.75 -15.33
N ARG A 120 13.57 4.76 -14.71
CA ARG A 120 14.00 4.70 -13.32
C ARG A 120 12.89 5.05 -12.35
N TYR A 121 13.03 4.59 -11.12
CA TYR A 121 12.11 4.90 -10.03
C TYR A 121 12.43 6.26 -9.42
N HIS A 122 11.45 7.17 -9.47
CA HIS A 122 11.51 8.51 -8.88
C HIS A 122 10.70 8.56 -7.61
N ARG A 123 11.31 9.00 -6.50
CA ARG A 123 10.62 9.15 -5.23
C ARG A 123 9.76 10.40 -5.21
N LEU A 124 8.60 10.30 -4.57
CA LEU A 124 7.69 11.41 -4.31
C LEU A 124 7.71 11.77 -2.83
N ARG A 125 7.71 13.06 -2.56
CA ARG A 125 7.50 13.61 -1.23
C ARG A 125 6.33 14.56 -1.28
N VAL A 126 5.35 14.37 -0.39
CA VAL A 126 4.21 15.27 -0.22
C VAL A 126 4.37 15.96 1.13
N GLU A 127 4.28 17.27 1.14
CA GLU A 127 4.28 18.07 2.36
C GLU A 127 2.90 18.63 2.58
N MET A 128 2.38 18.42 3.80
CA MET A 128 1.08 18.96 4.21
C MET A 128 1.28 20.25 4.98
N ILE A 129 0.69 21.31 4.48
CA ILE A 129 0.64 22.60 5.19
C ILE A 129 -0.69 22.67 5.94
N SER A 130 -0.65 22.42 7.25
CA SER A 130 -1.85 22.51 8.07
C SER A 130 -2.25 23.96 8.29
N PRO A 131 -3.52 24.35 8.07
CA PRO A 131 -4.00 25.67 8.42
C PRO A 131 -3.86 25.96 9.92
N ARG A 132 -3.68 27.22 10.28
CA ARG A 132 -3.59 27.62 11.69
C ARG A 132 -4.90 27.27 12.42
N GLY A 133 -4.78 26.70 13.61
CA GLY A 133 -5.93 26.34 14.46
C GLY A 133 -6.56 24.97 14.17
N LEU A 134 -6.09 24.24 13.18
CA LEU A 134 -6.52 22.85 12.92
C LEU A 134 -5.51 21.84 13.46
N PRO A 135 -5.97 20.64 13.82
CA PRO A 135 -5.08 19.53 14.17
C PRO A 135 -4.09 19.24 13.04
N LYS A 136 -2.93 18.68 13.40
CA LYS A 136 -1.94 18.26 12.41
C LYS A 136 -2.53 17.22 11.49
N LEU A 137 -2.58 17.52 10.19
CA LEU A 137 -3.08 16.61 9.17
C LEU A 137 -2.05 15.54 8.88
N GLN A 138 -2.53 14.32 8.65
CA GLN A 138 -1.71 13.20 8.17
C GLN A 138 -2.14 12.87 6.74
N ALA A 139 -1.16 12.69 5.86
CA ALA A 139 -1.40 12.25 4.50
C ALA A 139 -0.64 10.94 4.23
N HIS A 140 -1.27 10.08 3.46
CA HIS A 140 -0.66 8.87 2.92
C HIS A 140 -0.63 9.00 1.40
N TRP A 141 0.51 8.72 0.80
CA TRP A 141 0.68 8.85 -0.66
C TRP A 141 1.60 7.77 -1.20
N ARG A 142 1.52 7.52 -2.49
CA ARG A 142 2.43 6.63 -3.18
C ARG A 142 3.86 7.16 -3.07
N THR A 143 4.80 6.31 -2.68
CA THR A 143 6.18 6.71 -2.39
C THR A 143 7.01 7.11 -3.62
N GLY A 144 6.51 6.81 -4.83
CA GLY A 144 7.18 7.16 -6.07
C GLY A 144 6.51 6.56 -7.31
N TYR A 145 7.13 6.73 -8.46
CA TYR A 145 6.69 6.21 -9.75
C TYR A 145 7.90 5.83 -10.61
N TYR A 146 7.68 4.99 -11.60
CA TYR A 146 8.67 4.76 -12.65
C TYR A 146 8.49 5.79 -13.77
N ALA A 147 9.58 6.43 -14.19
CA ALA A 147 9.55 7.26 -15.39
C ALA A 147 9.21 6.36 -16.60
N ALA A 148 8.52 6.93 -17.59
CA ALA A 148 8.27 6.20 -18.82
C ALA A 148 9.60 5.77 -19.45
N GLY A 149 9.74 4.52 -19.86
CA GLY A 149 10.84 4.07 -20.67
C GLY A 149 10.73 4.61 -22.11
N GLN A 150 11.85 4.57 -22.83
CA GLN A 150 11.85 4.81 -24.29
C GLN A 150 11.19 3.67 -25.02
#